data_53faa94886571f204b029d887f599419
#
_entry.id   53faa94886571f204b029d887f599419
#
_cell.length_a   1.000
_cell.length_b   1.000
_cell.length_c   1.000
_cell.angle_alpha   90.00
_cell.angle_beta   90.00
_cell.angle_gamma   90.00
#
_symmetry.space_group_name_H-M   'P 1'
#
loop_
_entity.id
_entity.type
_entity.pdbx_description
1 polymer ?
#
loop_
_entity_poly.entity_id
_entity_poly.type
_entity_poly.pdbx_seq_one_letter_code
_entity_poly.pdbx_strand_id
1 'polypeptide(L)'
;MRPEVSVPAAALAAVAVMMLAEARRSRINERALRRDGAIEPSGDVYRAMAIVYPGMFFAMAGEGLLTGPASEAGLIAGFAIFAAAKALKVWAITTLGPRWSYRVLVVPGLPLVATGPYAHLRHPNYVAVFGEIAGFAMMVHAGITGVLSMVVFAILMRKRIGVEERALGL
;
A
#
# COMPACT_ATOMS: atom_id res chain seq x y z
N MET A 1 5.11 22.03 -22.56
CA MET A 1 4.38 21.18 -21.60
C MET A 1 4.04 22.08 -20.43
N ARG A 2 2.78 22.21 -20.05
CA ARG A 2 2.41 23.06 -18.92
C ARG A 2 2.91 22.40 -17.63
N PRO A 3 3.60 23.12 -16.72
CA PRO A 3 4.17 22.52 -15.51
C PRO A 3 3.10 21.84 -14.62
N GLU A 4 1.86 22.28 -14.70
CA GLU A 4 0.75 21.74 -13.95
C GLU A 4 0.38 20.28 -14.33
N VAL A 5 0.61 19.90 -15.58
CA VAL A 5 0.35 18.51 -16.06
C VAL A 5 1.45 17.56 -15.62
N SER A 6 2.63 18.08 -15.30
CA SER A 6 3.79 17.25 -14.96
C SER A 6 3.69 16.60 -13.57
N VAL A 7 3.05 17.25 -12.57
CA VAL A 7 3.02 16.76 -11.19
C VAL A 7 2.22 15.48 -11.04
N PRO A 8 0.94 15.36 -11.46
CA PRO A 8 0.20 14.09 -11.38
C PRO A 8 0.87 12.96 -12.16
N ALA A 9 1.40 13.25 -13.36
CA ALA A 9 2.08 12.26 -14.18
C ALA A 9 3.40 11.79 -13.55
N ALA A 10 4.22 12.71 -13.05
CA ALA A 10 5.47 12.37 -12.38
C ALA A 10 5.24 11.60 -11.08
N ALA A 11 4.27 12.02 -10.26
CA ALA A 11 3.89 11.33 -9.04
C ALA A 11 3.38 9.91 -9.33
N LEU A 12 2.51 9.73 -10.34
CA LEU A 12 2.02 8.43 -10.75
C LEU A 12 3.15 7.52 -11.25
N ALA A 13 4.08 8.05 -12.06
CA ALA A 13 5.24 7.29 -12.52
C ALA A 13 6.13 6.84 -11.36
N ALA A 14 6.39 7.71 -10.38
CA ALA A 14 7.16 7.38 -9.19
C ALA A 14 6.47 6.26 -8.37
N VAL A 15 5.17 6.37 -8.15
CA VAL A 15 4.38 5.34 -7.45
C VAL A 15 4.41 4.02 -8.22
N ALA A 16 4.26 4.04 -9.55
CA ALA A 16 4.30 2.83 -10.36
C ALA A 16 5.66 2.11 -10.26
N VAL A 17 6.77 2.84 -10.29
CA VAL A 17 8.12 2.27 -10.09
C VAL A 17 8.24 1.61 -8.71
N MET A 18 7.77 2.30 -7.65
CA MET A 18 7.78 1.75 -6.28
C MET A 18 6.92 0.47 -6.19
N MET A 19 5.71 0.47 -6.78
CA MET A 19 4.83 -0.69 -6.82
C MET A 19 5.48 -1.88 -7.56
N LEU A 20 6.17 -1.63 -8.66
CA LEU A 20 6.88 -2.68 -9.41
C LEU A 20 8.03 -3.28 -8.59
N ALA A 21 8.79 -2.46 -7.86
CA ALA A 21 9.84 -2.93 -6.96
C ALA A 21 9.28 -3.78 -5.82
N GLU A 22 8.19 -3.32 -5.19
CA GLU A 22 7.48 -4.07 -4.15
C GLU A 22 6.89 -5.39 -4.72
N ALA A 23 6.27 -5.36 -5.90
CA ALA A 23 5.73 -6.55 -6.54
C ALA A 23 6.82 -7.58 -6.88
N ARG A 24 7.99 -7.12 -7.34
CA ARG A 24 9.13 -8.01 -7.57
C ARG A 24 9.58 -8.68 -6.27
N ARG A 25 9.74 -7.91 -5.20
CA ARG A 25 10.11 -8.43 -3.88
C ARG A 25 9.08 -9.44 -3.36
N SER A 26 7.78 -9.09 -3.44
CA SER A 26 6.68 -9.98 -3.06
C SER A 26 6.76 -11.32 -3.80
N ARG A 27 6.94 -11.32 -5.12
CA ARG A 27 7.04 -12.54 -5.92
C ARG A 27 8.23 -13.44 -5.51
N ILE A 28 9.37 -12.84 -5.18
CA ILE A 28 10.55 -13.57 -4.70
C ILE A 28 10.22 -14.23 -3.37
N ASN A 29 9.69 -13.47 -2.42
CA ASN A 29 9.33 -13.95 -1.10
C ASN A 29 8.22 -15.02 -1.16
N GLU A 30 7.18 -14.82 -1.99
CA GLU A 30 6.10 -15.81 -2.17
C GLU A 30 6.63 -17.17 -2.63
N ARG A 31 7.61 -17.18 -3.54
CA ARG A 31 8.23 -18.43 -4.00
C ARG A 31 9.01 -19.12 -2.87
N ALA A 32 9.72 -18.37 -2.04
CA ALA A 32 10.43 -18.90 -0.89
C ALA A 32 9.46 -19.45 0.16
N LEU A 33 8.46 -18.65 0.56
CA LEU A 33 7.44 -19.05 1.53
C LEU A 33 6.71 -20.35 1.11
N ARG A 34 6.34 -20.46 -0.18
CA ARG A 34 5.70 -21.68 -0.69
C ARG A 34 6.61 -22.92 -0.64
N ARG A 35 7.93 -22.75 -0.83
CA ARG A 35 8.91 -23.85 -0.65
C ARG A 35 9.01 -24.27 0.81
N ASP A 36 8.85 -23.30 1.72
CA ASP A 36 8.87 -23.54 3.17
C ASP A 36 7.51 -24.04 3.71
N GLY A 37 6.59 -24.42 2.83
CA GLY A 37 5.29 -24.99 3.19
C GLY A 37 4.22 -23.97 3.60
N ALA A 38 4.35 -22.72 3.17
CA ALA A 38 3.33 -21.70 3.47
C ALA A 38 1.98 -22.05 2.87
N ILE A 39 0.93 -21.85 3.67
CA ILE A 39 -0.47 -22.07 3.31
C ILE A 39 -1.10 -20.71 2.99
N GLU A 40 -1.81 -20.62 1.86
CA GLU A 40 -2.62 -19.46 1.49
C GLU A 40 -4.05 -19.70 1.97
N PRO A 41 -4.56 -18.92 2.94
CA PRO A 41 -5.91 -19.09 3.46
C PRO A 41 -6.97 -18.77 2.40
N SER A 42 -8.09 -19.46 2.45
CA SER A 42 -9.24 -19.17 1.59
C SER A 42 -9.83 -17.80 1.93
N GLY A 43 -10.32 -17.09 0.90
CA GLY A 43 -10.99 -15.79 1.09
C GLY A 43 -10.06 -14.57 1.10
N ASP A 44 -8.76 -14.72 0.79
CA ASP A 44 -7.89 -13.57 0.59
C ASP A 44 -8.38 -12.71 -0.59
N VAL A 45 -8.53 -11.43 -0.33
CA VAL A 45 -8.96 -10.42 -1.31
C VAL A 45 -7.82 -9.89 -2.19
N TYR A 46 -6.67 -10.57 -2.20
CA TYR A 46 -5.48 -10.16 -2.95
C TYR A 46 -5.77 -9.82 -4.42
N ARG A 47 -6.57 -10.65 -5.11
CA ARG A 47 -6.88 -10.41 -6.53
C ARG A 47 -7.60 -9.08 -6.75
N ALA A 48 -8.57 -8.77 -5.89
CA ALA A 48 -9.27 -7.49 -5.95
C ALA A 48 -8.31 -6.33 -5.64
N MET A 49 -7.48 -6.47 -4.61
CA MET A 49 -6.50 -5.45 -4.24
C MET A 49 -5.44 -5.20 -5.30
N ALA A 50 -4.99 -6.23 -5.99
CA ALA A 50 -3.98 -6.13 -7.06
C ALA A 50 -4.47 -5.29 -8.26
N ILE A 51 -5.78 -5.14 -8.43
CA ILE A 51 -6.39 -4.31 -9.47
C ILE A 51 -6.79 -2.95 -8.88
N VAL A 52 -7.52 -2.98 -7.77
CA VAL A 52 -8.12 -1.78 -7.17
C VAL A 52 -7.04 -0.82 -6.66
N TYR A 53 -5.99 -1.32 -5.99
CA TYR A 53 -4.96 -0.46 -5.42
C TYR A 53 -4.19 0.37 -6.46
N PRO A 54 -3.64 -0.20 -7.56
CA PRO A 54 -3.10 0.63 -8.64
C PRO A 54 -4.15 1.53 -9.29
N GLY A 55 -5.37 1.02 -9.51
CA GLY A 55 -6.49 1.77 -10.09
C GLY A 55 -6.81 3.05 -9.33
N MET A 56 -6.70 3.04 -8.00
CA MET A 56 -6.89 4.24 -7.17
C MET A 56 -5.92 5.37 -7.55
N PHE A 57 -4.64 5.06 -7.75
CA PHE A 57 -3.64 6.07 -8.12
C PHE A 57 -3.87 6.61 -9.52
N PHE A 58 -4.31 5.78 -10.46
CA PHE A 58 -4.72 6.25 -11.80
C PHE A 58 -5.94 7.16 -11.72
N ALA A 59 -6.96 6.81 -10.94
CA ALA A 59 -8.16 7.63 -10.74
C ALA A 59 -7.82 8.99 -10.12
N MET A 60 -7.00 8.99 -9.05
CA MET A 60 -6.55 10.22 -8.41
C MET A 60 -5.71 11.10 -9.33
N ALA A 61 -4.80 10.51 -10.11
CA ALA A 61 -4.03 11.26 -11.10
C ALA A 61 -4.93 11.85 -12.19
N GLY A 62 -5.94 11.09 -12.66
CA GLY A 62 -6.94 11.56 -13.61
C GLY A 62 -7.75 12.74 -13.07
N GLU A 63 -8.24 12.67 -11.82
CA GLU A 63 -8.91 13.82 -11.17
C GLU A 63 -7.97 15.02 -11.08
N GLY A 64 -6.72 14.83 -10.65
CA GLY A 64 -5.74 15.90 -10.55
C GLY A 64 -5.45 16.62 -11.86
N LEU A 65 -5.54 15.92 -13.00
CA LEU A 65 -5.44 16.53 -14.33
C LEU A 65 -6.65 17.42 -14.67
N LEU A 66 -7.81 17.13 -14.09
CA LEU A 66 -9.07 17.87 -14.32
C LEU A 66 -9.24 19.02 -13.33
N THR A 67 -8.83 18.86 -12.08
CA THR A 67 -9.01 19.85 -11.01
C THR A 67 -7.92 20.94 -11.01
N GLY A 68 -6.83 20.72 -11.75
CA GLY A 68 -5.68 21.62 -11.78
C GLY A 68 -4.71 21.37 -10.61
N PRO A 69 -3.66 22.21 -10.51
CA PRO A 69 -2.58 21.99 -9.56
C PRO A 69 -3.04 22.12 -8.11
N ALA A 70 -2.42 21.31 -7.24
CA ALA A 70 -2.55 21.48 -5.81
C ALA A 70 -1.94 22.83 -5.38
N SER A 71 -2.43 23.38 -4.27
CA SER A 71 -1.74 24.51 -3.63
C SER A 71 -0.34 24.08 -3.18
N GLU A 72 0.58 25.03 -3.06
CA GLU A 72 1.93 24.74 -2.56
C GLU A 72 1.91 24.03 -1.21
N ALA A 73 1.07 24.49 -0.29
CA ALA A 73 0.88 23.86 1.02
C ALA A 73 0.34 22.42 0.88
N GLY A 74 -0.62 22.19 -0.02
CA GLY A 74 -1.16 20.85 -0.30
C GLY A 74 -0.13 19.91 -0.90
N LEU A 75 0.69 20.41 -1.81
CA LEU A 75 1.79 19.64 -2.41
C LEU A 75 2.84 19.25 -1.35
N ILE A 76 3.29 20.19 -0.53
CA ILE A 76 4.31 19.97 0.50
C ILE A 76 3.76 19.01 1.58
N ALA A 77 2.55 19.26 2.10
CA ALA A 77 1.95 18.40 3.11
C ALA A 77 1.67 16.99 2.57
N GLY A 78 1.14 16.88 1.35
CA GLY A 78 0.90 15.61 0.69
C GLY A 78 2.19 14.81 0.48
N PHE A 79 3.26 15.47 0.03
CA PHE A 79 4.57 14.84 -0.11
C PHE A 79 5.14 14.37 1.24
N ALA A 80 5.04 15.18 2.28
CA ALA A 80 5.52 14.81 3.62
C ALA A 80 4.78 13.59 4.17
N ILE A 81 3.44 13.56 4.04
CA ILE A 81 2.61 12.42 4.45
C ILE A 81 2.98 11.18 3.63
N PHE A 82 3.08 11.30 2.31
CA PHE A 82 3.46 10.18 1.44
C PHE A 82 4.84 9.64 1.78
N ALA A 83 5.83 10.50 1.97
CA ALA A 83 7.19 10.10 2.31
C ALA A 83 7.26 9.40 3.69
N ALA A 84 6.57 9.92 4.69
CA ALA A 84 6.48 9.29 6.02
C ALA A 84 5.79 7.90 5.93
N ALA A 85 4.70 7.81 5.17
CA ALA A 85 4.00 6.56 4.92
C ALA A 85 4.88 5.54 4.20
N LYS A 86 5.64 5.99 3.19
CA LYS A 86 6.59 5.15 2.47
C LYS A 86 7.73 4.67 3.38
N ALA A 87 8.25 5.53 4.24
CA ALA A 87 9.26 5.17 5.23
C ALA A 87 8.73 4.09 6.20
N LEU A 88 7.51 4.26 6.73
CA LEU A 88 6.85 3.25 7.56
C LEU A 88 6.68 1.93 6.82
N LYS A 89 6.26 1.98 5.55
CA LYS A 89 6.09 0.79 4.72
C LYS A 89 7.41 0.04 4.51
N VAL A 90 8.46 0.77 4.15
CA VAL A 90 9.81 0.18 3.99
C VAL A 90 10.28 -0.44 5.29
N TRP A 91 10.08 0.24 6.43
CA TRP A 91 10.42 -0.32 7.73
C TRP A 91 9.63 -1.61 8.03
N ALA A 92 8.32 -1.62 7.77
CA ALA A 92 7.50 -2.82 7.93
C ALA A 92 7.97 -3.99 7.03
N ILE A 93 8.22 -3.71 5.74
CA ILE A 93 8.69 -4.68 4.77
C ILE A 93 10.07 -5.25 5.17
N THR A 94 11.00 -4.41 5.58
CA THR A 94 12.36 -4.84 5.96
C THR A 94 12.34 -5.65 7.26
N THR A 95 11.48 -5.31 8.21
CA THR A 95 11.31 -6.05 9.47
C THR A 95 10.75 -7.45 9.23
N LEU A 96 9.75 -7.62 8.36
CA LEU A 96 9.26 -8.96 7.98
C LEU A 96 10.26 -9.74 7.11
N GLY A 97 11.10 -9.03 6.36
CA GLY A 97 12.09 -9.63 5.49
C GLY A 97 11.48 -10.62 4.47
N PRO A 98 11.94 -11.88 4.45
CA PRO A 98 11.41 -12.91 3.54
C PRO A 98 9.95 -13.30 3.78
N ARG A 99 9.40 -13.00 4.96
CA ARG A 99 8.00 -13.29 5.30
C ARG A 99 7.01 -12.29 4.70
N TRP A 100 7.47 -11.15 4.22
CA TRP A 100 6.61 -10.16 3.62
C TRP A 100 6.18 -10.55 2.20
N SER A 101 4.89 -10.54 1.93
CA SER A 101 4.33 -10.71 0.60
C SER A 101 3.02 -9.95 0.43
N TYR A 102 2.60 -9.76 -0.83
CA TYR A 102 1.29 -9.20 -1.13
C TYR A 102 0.14 -10.17 -0.84
N ARG A 103 0.41 -11.48 -0.81
CA ARG A 103 -0.56 -12.51 -0.43
C ARG A 103 -0.48 -12.79 1.05
N VAL A 104 -1.56 -13.23 1.64
CA VAL A 104 -1.52 -13.82 2.98
C VAL A 104 -0.95 -15.23 2.86
N LEU A 105 0.27 -15.41 3.30
CA LEU A 105 0.97 -16.70 3.31
C LEU A 105 1.47 -16.96 4.72
N VAL A 106 1.01 -18.04 5.32
CA VAL A 106 1.35 -18.43 6.69
C VAL A 106 2.11 -19.75 6.67
N VAL A 107 3.33 -19.74 7.21
CA VAL A 107 4.10 -20.97 7.44
C VAL A 107 3.73 -21.48 8.83
N PRO A 108 3.15 -22.68 8.95
CA PRO A 108 2.76 -23.23 10.25
C PRO A 108 3.92 -23.34 11.22
N GLY A 109 3.68 -23.00 12.49
CA GLY A 109 4.69 -23.10 13.54
C GLY A 109 5.71 -21.95 13.61
N LEU A 110 5.75 -21.02 12.65
CA LEU A 110 6.62 -19.85 12.79
C LEU A 110 6.03 -18.83 13.77
N PRO A 111 6.86 -18.30 14.69
CA PRO A 111 6.41 -17.27 15.63
C PRO A 111 6.09 -15.96 14.90
N LEU A 112 5.15 -15.19 15.43
CA LEU A 112 4.83 -13.84 14.93
C LEU A 112 6.03 -12.92 15.07
N VAL A 113 6.19 -12.01 14.08
CA VAL A 113 7.20 -10.93 14.18
C VAL A 113 6.62 -9.82 15.05
N ALA A 114 7.27 -9.58 16.20
CA ALA A 114 6.88 -8.58 17.19
C ALA A 114 7.96 -7.49 17.40
N THR A 115 8.80 -7.26 16.38
CA THR A 115 9.89 -6.26 16.43
C THR A 115 9.64 -5.12 15.45
N GLY A 116 10.45 -4.06 15.53
CA GLY A 116 10.31 -2.89 14.67
C GLY A 116 8.92 -2.27 14.78
N PRO A 117 8.26 -1.90 13.69
CA PRO A 117 6.92 -1.30 13.73
C PRO A 117 5.85 -2.28 14.23
N TYR A 118 6.10 -3.59 14.16
CA TYR A 118 5.18 -4.63 14.66
C TYR A 118 5.15 -4.74 16.18
N ALA A 119 6.11 -4.13 16.89
CA ALA A 119 6.06 -3.99 18.34
C ALA A 119 4.96 -3.03 18.82
N HIS A 120 4.52 -2.11 17.94
CA HIS A 120 3.57 -1.05 18.27
C HIS A 120 2.26 -1.13 17.49
N LEU A 121 2.29 -1.68 16.29
CA LEU A 121 1.16 -1.78 15.37
C LEU A 121 1.02 -3.21 14.88
N ARG A 122 -0.20 -3.77 14.92
CA ARG A 122 -0.45 -5.10 14.35
C ARG A 122 -0.28 -5.12 12.83
N HIS A 123 -0.70 -4.05 12.17
CA HIS A 123 -0.72 -3.96 10.69
C HIS A 123 -0.07 -2.65 10.20
N PRO A 124 1.25 -2.42 10.46
CA PRO A 124 1.92 -1.17 10.09
C PRO A 124 1.91 -0.92 8.57
N ASN A 125 2.00 -1.99 7.77
CA ASN A 125 1.93 -1.89 6.32
C ASN A 125 0.60 -1.31 5.83
N TYR A 126 -0.53 -1.62 6.48
CA TYR A 126 -1.84 -1.09 6.09
C TYR A 126 -2.01 0.37 6.50
N VAL A 127 -1.49 0.76 7.66
CA VAL A 127 -1.41 2.17 8.07
C VAL A 127 -0.60 2.97 7.05
N ALA A 128 0.53 2.43 6.60
CA ALA A 128 1.37 3.06 5.60
C ALA A 128 0.60 3.27 4.27
N VAL A 129 -0.15 2.27 3.80
CA VAL A 129 -0.92 2.39 2.56
C VAL A 129 -2.01 3.46 2.66
N PHE A 130 -2.67 3.63 3.81
CA PHE A 130 -3.59 4.77 4.03
C PHE A 130 -2.88 6.10 3.88
N GLY A 131 -1.69 6.25 4.47
CA GLY A 131 -0.88 7.45 4.32
C GLY A 131 -0.41 7.68 2.88
N GLU A 132 -0.08 6.62 2.12
CA GLU A 132 0.26 6.73 0.70
C GLU A 132 -0.92 7.26 -0.12
N ILE A 133 -2.13 6.74 0.10
CA ILE A 133 -3.35 7.21 -0.59
C ILE A 133 -3.64 8.66 -0.24
N ALA A 134 -3.64 9.01 1.05
CA ALA A 134 -3.91 10.36 1.52
C ALA A 134 -2.89 11.38 1.00
N GLY A 135 -1.60 11.06 1.13
CA GLY A 135 -0.52 11.94 0.66
C GLY A 135 -0.55 12.13 -0.85
N PHE A 136 -0.78 11.06 -1.61
CA PHE A 136 -0.90 11.16 -3.07
C PHE A 136 -2.10 12.01 -3.48
N ALA A 137 -3.29 11.79 -2.88
CA ALA A 137 -4.48 12.58 -3.16
C ALA A 137 -4.25 14.08 -2.95
N MET A 138 -3.56 14.46 -1.86
CA MET A 138 -3.21 15.85 -1.59
C MET A 138 -2.23 16.41 -2.61
N MET A 139 -1.17 15.65 -2.97
CA MET A 139 -0.19 16.09 -3.96
C MET A 139 -0.79 16.38 -5.32
N VAL A 140 -1.78 15.58 -5.75
CA VAL A 140 -2.38 15.72 -7.08
C VAL A 140 -3.73 16.45 -7.07
N HIS A 141 -4.16 17.01 -5.92
CA HIS A 141 -5.44 17.72 -5.76
C HIS A 141 -6.66 16.85 -6.11
N ALA A 142 -6.63 15.58 -5.70
CA ALA A 142 -7.69 14.59 -5.94
C ALA A 142 -8.58 14.41 -4.69
N GLY A 143 -9.47 15.36 -4.43
CA GLY A 143 -10.30 15.35 -3.23
C GLY A 143 -11.36 14.26 -3.22
N ILE A 144 -12.03 14.05 -4.34
CA ILE A 144 -13.14 13.08 -4.45
C ILE A 144 -12.61 11.66 -4.55
N THR A 145 -11.77 11.37 -5.55
CA THR A 145 -11.22 10.01 -5.74
C THR A 145 -10.28 9.61 -4.60
N GLY A 146 -9.62 10.56 -3.93
CA GLY A 146 -8.83 10.31 -2.74
C GLY A 146 -9.68 9.78 -1.58
N VAL A 147 -10.79 10.45 -1.26
CA VAL A 147 -11.72 10.00 -0.20
C VAL A 147 -12.35 8.66 -0.57
N LEU A 148 -12.83 8.51 -1.82
CA LEU A 148 -13.40 7.24 -2.28
C LEU A 148 -12.37 6.10 -2.21
N SER A 149 -11.11 6.36 -2.60
CA SER A 149 -10.02 5.39 -2.50
C SER A 149 -9.78 4.94 -1.06
N MET A 150 -9.77 5.88 -0.11
CA MET A 150 -9.61 5.55 1.31
C MET A 150 -10.75 4.67 1.82
N VAL A 151 -12.01 4.97 1.45
CA VAL A 151 -13.18 4.17 1.84
C VAL A 151 -13.10 2.76 1.26
N VAL A 152 -12.84 2.64 -0.05
CA VAL A 152 -12.73 1.33 -0.72
C VAL A 152 -11.57 0.53 -0.14
N PHE A 153 -10.43 1.18 0.09
CA PHE A 153 -9.28 0.52 0.70
C PHE A 153 -9.60 0.04 2.13
N ALA A 154 -10.30 0.85 2.94
CA ALA A 154 -10.71 0.45 4.29
C ALA A 154 -11.59 -0.81 4.27
N ILE A 155 -12.55 -0.89 3.35
CA ILE A 155 -13.43 -2.07 3.20
C ILE A 155 -12.61 -3.32 2.85
N LEU A 156 -11.70 -3.22 1.88
CA LEU A 156 -10.83 -4.33 1.49
C LEU A 156 -9.90 -4.76 2.61
N MET A 157 -9.33 -3.78 3.35
CA MET A 157 -8.46 -4.04 4.49
C MET A 157 -9.16 -4.75 5.63
N ARG A 158 -10.37 -4.36 5.99
CA ARG A 158 -11.14 -5.06 7.04
C ARG A 158 -11.33 -6.54 6.71
N LYS A 159 -11.67 -6.85 5.44
CA LYS A 159 -11.80 -8.24 4.98
C LYS A 159 -10.46 -8.98 5.07
N ARG A 160 -9.39 -8.35 4.60
CA ARG A 160 -8.06 -8.93 4.57
C ARG A 160 -7.50 -9.18 5.98
N ILE A 161 -7.62 -8.22 6.89
CA ILE A 161 -7.21 -8.36 8.29
C ILE A 161 -7.90 -9.57 8.91
N GLY A 162 -9.22 -9.72 8.73
CA GLY A 162 -9.94 -10.87 9.27
C GLY A 162 -9.49 -12.21 8.68
N VAL A 163 -9.02 -12.27 7.44
CA VAL A 163 -8.42 -13.49 6.85
C VAL A 163 -7.06 -13.77 7.47
N GLU A 164 -6.21 -12.73 7.57
CA GLU A 164 -4.86 -12.83 8.10
C GLU A 164 -4.86 -13.21 9.59
N GLU A 165 -5.67 -12.56 10.42
CA GLU A 165 -5.76 -12.85 11.85
C GLU A 165 -6.26 -14.27 12.11
N ARG A 166 -7.30 -14.72 11.41
CA ARG A 166 -7.76 -16.13 11.54
C ARG A 166 -6.69 -17.13 11.12
N ALA A 167 -5.92 -16.83 10.07
CA ALA A 167 -4.87 -17.72 9.61
C ALA A 167 -3.66 -17.76 10.56
N LEU A 168 -3.47 -16.70 11.35
CA LEU A 168 -2.42 -16.59 12.38
C LEU A 168 -2.89 -17.06 13.76
N GLY A 169 -4.17 -17.39 13.94
CA GLY A 169 -4.74 -17.82 15.23
C GLY A 169 -4.93 -16.67 16.23
N LEU A 170 -5.17 -15.45 15.73
CA LEU A 170 -5.35 -14.22 16.51
C LEU A 170 -6.84 -13.87 16.67
#